data_538060bbdddd30f0b527c9c261ea8f55
#
_entry.id   538060bbdddd30f0b527c9c261ea8f55
#
_cell.length_a   1.000
_cell.length_b   1.000
_cell.length_c   1.000
_cell.angle_alpha   90.00
_cell.angle_beta   90.00
_cell.angle_gamma   90.00
#
_symmetry.space_group_name_H-M   'P 1'
#
loop_
_entity.id
_entity.type
_entity.pdbx_description
1 polymer ?
#
loop_
_entity_poly.entity_id
_entity_poly.type
_entity_poly.pdbx_seq_one_letter_code
_entity_poly.pdbx_strand_id
1 'polypeptide(L)'
;MNRLLFTISVLLAGCVAYEPAPIDWAQEGAVLDKAPCQIELSVSDVRLRTVAFSPTLNAQRQSLAASAAKAAASGWWEDPSLNADFLRVLSAPENPLVYGGSLAFTLPLSGLPVLEKRAAAAYAEADRWALVAAERDAVGEAAVEAVTARETAAFAAHLVQTLNGTNYVGAIDVARRLADIGELPRADYEQLIADSREWHRTAFELGHERAAAEASLREKMMLAPTCEITWLGAGSEPQMPTNAYAALDFTNAPSVRAAVARLEGGEMELDREIRRQYPELSVGPAYTREDGYNRIGLTGSLTLPLWNRNRVGIATATGTRDAARLAAVTAWRSAVRRWHDLKLEQERLHVRGVESPADVADAERLYEIGELDAAGYVGVVHRALAEAQTSLRLRIDTAALAERMKSIVEGMSFKGE
;
A
#
# COMPACT_ATOMS: atom_id res chain seq x y z
N MET A 1 -21.91 51.93 -17.75
CA MET A 1 -20.79 51.09 -18.16
C MET A 1 -19.96 50.60 -16.95
N ASN A 2 -19.55 51.46 -16.03
CA ASN A 2 -18.73 51.06 -14.82
C ASN A 2 -19.45 50.09 -13.86
N ARG A 3 -20.75 50.14 -13.67
CA ARG A 3 -21.49 49.23 -12.78
C ARG A 3 -21.60 47.82 -13.39
N LEU A 4 -21.67 47.65 -14.71
CA LEU A 4 -21.70 46.34 -15.38
C LEU A 4 -20.35 45.65 -15.33
N LEU A 5 -19.25 46.42 -15.50
CA LEU A 5 -17.89 45.90 -15.38
C LEU A 5 -17.56 45.44 -13.94
N PHE A 6 -18.07 46.16 -12.94
CA PHE A 6 -17.90 45.78 -11.53
C PHE A 6 -18.65 44.50 -11.20
N THR A 7 -19.88 44.29 -11.73
CA THR A 7 -20.65 43.05 -11.50
C THR A 7 -20.05 41.85 -12.21
N ILE A 8 -19.49 42.01 -13.40
CA ILE A 8 -18.75 40.95 -14.10
C ILE A 8 -17.46 40.60 -13.38
N SER A 9 -16.73 41.57 -12.82
CA SER A 9 -15.52 41.32 -12.05
C SER A 9 -15.79 40.57 -10.76
N VAL A 10 -16.92 40.80 -10.10
CA VAL A 10 -17.32 40.05 -8.87
C VAL A 10 -17.70 38.60 -9.20
N LEU A 11 -18.34 38.36 -10.34
CA LEU A 11 -18.70 36.99 -10.81
C LEU A 11 -17.46 36.16 -11.18
N LEU A 12 -16.37 36.79 -11.64
CA LEU A 12 -15.11 36.12 -12.00
C LEU A 12 -14.16 35.94 -10.81
N ALA A 13 -14.37 36.62 -9.68
CA ALA A 13 -13.52 36.57 -8.51
C ALA A 13 -13.54 35.20 -7.77
N GLY A 14 -14.48 34.31 -8.12
CA GLY A 14 -14.55 32.95 -7.58
C GLY A 14 -13.89 31.87 -8.43
N CYS A 15 -13.34 32.21 -9.60
CA CYS A 15 -12.69 31.22 -10.46
C CYS A 15 -11.27 30.92 -9.96
N VAL A 16 -11.00 29.63 -9.72
CA VAL A 16 -9.65 29.16 -9.40
C VAL A 16 -8.82 29.17 -10.69
N ALA A 17 -7.65 29.85 -10.65
CA ALA A 17 -6.73 29.82 -11.76
C ALA A 17 -5.95 28.47 -11.79
N TYR A 18 -5.66 27.99 -12.97
CA TYR A 18 -4.80 26.82 -13.13
C TYR A 18 -3.34 27.23 -12.84
N GLU A 19 -2.74 26.54 -11.85
CA GLU A 19 -1.34 26.65 -11.54
C GLU A 19 -0.65 25.34 -11.90
N PRO A 20 0.29 25.35 -12.88
CA PRO A 20 1.05 24.15 -13.22
C PRO A 20 1.98 23.78 -12.07
N ALA A 21 2.05 22.50 -11.71
CA ALA A 21 2.96 21.94 -10.71
C ALA A 21 3.94 20.97 -11.40
N PRO A 22 4.95 21.47 -12.14
CA PRO A 22 5.94 20.60 -12.78
C PRO A 22 6.82 19.94 -11.71
N ILE A 23 7.32 18.73 -12.01
CA ILE A 23 8.31 18.06 -11.16
C ILE A 23 9.66 18.74 -11.38
N ASP A 24 10.29 19.19 -10.31
CA ASP A 24 11.68 19.67 -10.32
C ASP A 24 12.63 18.47 -10.14
N TRP A 25 13.04 17.87 -11.26
CA TRP A 25 13.96 16.72 -11.26
C TRP A 25 15.33 17.04 -10.65
N ALA A 26 15.76 18.31 -10.66
CA ALA A 26 17.02 18.71 -10.04
C ALA A 26 16.90 18.68 -8.51
N GLN A 27 15.78 19.12 -7.98
CA GLN A 27 15.48 19.04 -6.54
C GLN A 27 15.33 17.59 -6.09
N GLU A 28 14.62 16.76 -6.84
CA GLU A 28 14.47 15.33 -6.54
C GLU A 28 15.82 14.61 -6.59
N GLY A 29 16.67 14.88 -7.60
CA GLY A 29 18.02 14.37 -7.69
C GLY A 29 18.90 14.79 -6.51
N ALA A 30 18.82 16.04 -6.08
CA ALA A 30 19.59 16.54 -4.93
C ALA A 30 19.22 15.85 -3.60
N VAL A 31 18.03 15.29 -3.48
CA VAL A 31 17.64 14.45 -2.32
C VAL A 31 18.39 13.13 -2.36
N LEU A 32 18.58 12.52 -3.53
CA LEU A 32 19.33 11.28 -3.70
C LEU A 32 20.83 11.46 -3.51
N ASP A 33 21.37 12.63 -3.87
CA ASP A 33 22.79 12.96 -3.78
C ASP A 33 23.21 13.46 -2.38
N LYS A 34 22.31 13.47 -1.41
CA LYS A 34 22.66 13.84 -0.03
C LYS A 34 23.78 12.98 0.50
N ALA A 35 24.62 13.62 1.32
CA ALA A 35 25.78 12.99 1.97
C ALA A 35 25.42 11.60 2.56
N PRO A 36 26.34 10.64 2.52
CA PRO A 36 26.10 9.32 3.08
C PRO A 36 25.59 9.46 4.52
N CYS A 37 24.48 8.80 4.79
CA CYS A 37 23.89 8.77 6.13
C CYS A 37 24.23 7.43 6.80
N GLN A 38 24.32 7.46 8.13
CA GLN A 38 24.33 6.26 8.95
C GLN A 38 23.11 6.31 9.85
N ILE A 39 22.36 5.21 9.89
CA ILE A 39 21.15 5.12 10.70
C ILE A 39 21.11 3.80 11.46
N GLU A 40 20.79 3.90 12.73
CA GLU A 40 20.54 2.74 13.57
C GLU A 40 19.04 2.47 13.59
N LEU A 41 18.65 1.23 13.25
CA LEU A 41 17.25 0.84 13.13
C LEU A 41 16.96 -0.47 13.89
N SER A 42 15.86 -0.46 14.61
CA SER A 42 15.15 -1.67 15.02
C SER A 42 14.02 -2.00 14.04
N VAL A 43 13.45 -3.20 14.11
CA VAL A 43 12.27 -3.58 13.33
C VAL A 43 11.07 -2.65 13.61
N SER A 44 10.95 -2.17 14.85
CA SER A 44 9.91 -1.19 15.22
C SER A 44 10.10 0.17 14.55
N ASP A 45 11.36 0.64 14.44
CA ASP A 45 11.68 1.89 13.76
C ASP A 45 11.37 1.81 12.26
N VAL A 46 11.67 0.66 11.63
CA VAL A 46 11.32 0.41 10.22
C VAL A 46 9.81 0.52 10.00
N ARG A 47 8.99 -0.08 10.88
CA ARG A 47 7.53 0.02 10.80
C ARG A 47 7.06 1.48 10.86
N LEU A 48 7.52 2.24 11.85
CA LEU A 48 7.13 3.65 12.03
C LEU A 48 7.57 4.50 10.83
N ARG A 49 8.79 4.30 10.34
CA ARG A 49 9.31 5.03 9.18
C ARG A 49 8.60 4.68 7.89
N THR A 50 8.24 3.41 7.67
CA THR A 50 7.47 2.98 6.50
C THR A 50 6.12 3.68 6.47
N VAL A 51 5.41 3.75 7.59
CA VAL A 51 4.14 4.49 7.65
C VAL A 51 4.35 5.98 7.36
N ALA A 52 5.41 6.59 7.91
CA ALA A 52 5.62 8.03 7.80
C ALA A 52 6.10 8.47 6.42
N PHE A 53 6.98 7.70 5.77
CA PHE A 53 7.75 8.17 4.62
C PHE A 53 7.49 7.40 3.33
N SER A 54 6.77 6.25 3.35
CA SER A 54 6.55 5.45 2.14
C SER A 54 5.91 6.28 1.01
N PRO A 55 6.55 6.35 -0.19
CA PRO A 55 6.02 7.11 -1.32
C PRO A 55 4.65 6.60 -1.75
N THR A 56 4.46 5.28 -1.75
CA THR A 56 3.20 4.65 -2.16
C THR A 56 2.07 4.98 -1.19
N LEU A 57 2.33 4.98 0.12
CA LEU A 57 1.34 5.38 1.13
C LEU A 57 1.03 6.88 1.05
N ASN A 58 2.04 7.72 0.79
CA ASN A 58 1.83 9.15 0.60
C ASN A 58 0.97 9.45 -0.63
N ALA A 59 1.18 8.74 -1.74
CA ALA A 59 0.32 8.84 -2.93
C ALA A 59 -1.13 8.44 -2.61
N GLN A 60 -1.34 7.37 -1.84
CA GLN A 60 -2.68 6.96 -1.42
C GLN A 60 -3.34 7.94 -0.44
N ARG A 61 -2.58 8.59 0.45
CA ARG A 61 -3.08 9.67 1.31
C ARG A 61 -3.57 10.87 0.50
N GLN A 62 -2.84 11.23 -0.57
CA GLN A 62 -3.29 12.29 -1.49
C GLN A 62 -4.56 11.87 -2.25
N SER A 63 -4.68 10.62 -2.68
CA SER A 63 -5.90 10.09 -3.28
C SER A 63 -7.08 10.15 -2.31
N LEU A 64 -6.89 9.76 -1.05
CA LEU A 64 -7.90 9.88 -0.01
C LEU A 64 -8.29 11.35 0.23
N ALA A 65 -7.33 12.27 0.29
CA ALA A 65 -7.62 13.70 0.44
C ALA A 65 -8.45 14.23 -0.73
N ALA A 66 -8.17 13.80 -1.97
CA ALA A 66 -8.93 14.17 -3.14
C ALA A 66 -10.37 13.61 -3.11
N SER A 67 -10.55 12.34 -2.72
CA SER A 67 -11.90 11.74 -2.61
C SER A 67 -12.71 12.35 -1.45
N ALA A 68 -12.08 12.68 -0.33
CA ALA A 68 -12.71 13.39 0.77
C ALA A 68 -13.12 14.82 0.37
N ALA A 69 -12.27 15.55 -0.35
CA ALA A 69 -12.59 16.87 -0.89
C ALA A 69 -13.76 16.78 -1.90
N LYS A 70 -13.77 15.77 -2.78
CA LYS A 70 -14.91 15.50 -3.68
C LYS A 70 -16.18 15.25 -2.90
N ALA A 71 -16.16 14.44 -1.84
CA ALA A 71 -17.33 14.19 -0.99
C ALA A 71 -17.83 15.48 -0.29
N ALA A 72 -16.93 16.34 0.15
CA ALA A 72 -17.28 17.63 0.75
C ALA A 72 -17.89 18.61 -0.26
N ALA A 73 -17.38 18.59 -1.52
CA ALA A 73 -17.86 19.46 -2.60
C ALA A 73 -19.09 18.90 -3.34
N SER A 74 -19.52 17.66 -3.05
CA SER A 74 -20.67 17.03 -3.72
C SER A 74 -22.02 17.40 -3.08
N GLY A 75 -23.08 17.28 -3.84
CA GLY A 75 -24.44 17.41 -3.34
C GLY A 75 -24.99 18.84 -3.33
N TRP A 76 -24.37 19.74 -4.06
CA TRP A 76 -24.89 21.09 -4.30
C TRP A 76 -25.95 21.08 -5.40
N TRP A 77 -26.81 22.10 -5.37
CA TRP A 77 -27.76 22.33 -6.45
C TRP A 77 -26.99 22.75 -7.71
N GLU A 78 -27.57 22.46 -8.85
CA GLU A 78 -27.04 22.96 -10.11
C GLU A 78 -27.04 24.49 -10.15
N ASP A 79 -26.02 25.06 -10.78
CA ASP A 79 -25.90 26.50 -10.91
C ASP A 79 -27.09 27.07 -11.71
N PRO A 80 -27.62 28.24 -11.33
CA PRO A 80 -28.71 28.86 -12.08
C PRO A 80 -28.23 29.26 -13.47
N SER A 81 -29.08 28.98 -14.48
CA SER A 81 -28.83 29.35 -15.86
C SER A 81 -29.41 30.74 -16.16
N LEU A 82 -28.57 31.61 -16.73
CA LEU A 82 -29.01 32.92 -17.26
C LEU A 82 -29.20 32.81 -18.77
N ASN A 83 -30.42 32.99 -19.23
CA ASN A 83 -30.74 33.05 -20.66
C ASN A 83 -30.97 34.48 -21.07
N ALA A 84 -30.52 34.86 -22.29
CA ALA A 84 -30.74 36.16 -22.89
C ALA A 84 -31.26 35.98 -24.33
N ASP A 85 -32.37 36.59 -24.63
CA ASP A 85 -33.00 36.51 -25.92
C ASP A 85 -32.94 37.86 -26.65
N PHE A 86 -32.49 37.83 -27.88
CA PHE A 86 -32.47 39.00 -28.76
C PHE A 86 -33.11 38.62 -30.07
N LEU A 87 -34.32 39.09 -30.30
CA LEU A 87 -35.13 38.78 -31.48
C LEU A 87 -35.47 40.06 -32.25
N ARG A 88 -35.50 39.99 -33.57
CA ARG A 88 -35.98 41.05 -34.43
C ARG A 88 -37.24 40.59 -35.20
N VAL A 89 -38.29 41.34 -35.08
CA VAL A 89 -39.56 41.03 -35.76
C VAL A 89 -39.45 41.54 -37.20
N LEU A 90 -39.33 40.61 -38.16
CA LEU A 90 -39.11 40.93 -39.58
C LEU A 90 -40.39 41.26 -40.32
N SER A 91 -41.53 40.85 -39.78
CA SER A 91 -42.87 41.03 -40.40
C SER A 91 -43.64 42.29 -39.99
N ALA A 92 -43.05 43.04 -39.01
CA ALA A 92 -43.68 44.31 -38.57
C ALA A 92 -43.12 45.51 -39.38
N PRO A 93 -43.88 46.57 -39.60
CA PRO A 93 -43.49 47.72 -40.44
C PRO A 93 -42.24 48.44 -39.91
N GLU A 94 -41.95 48.43 -38.59
CA GLU A 94 -40.87 49.11 -37.98
C GLU A 94 -39.69 48.13 -37.51
N ASN A 95 -39.82 46.82 -37.85
CA ASN A 95 -38.86 45.79 -37.44
C ASN A 95 -38.42 45.92 -35.98
N PRO A 96 -39.36 45.92 -35.02
CA PRO A 96 -39.02 46.19 -33.64
C PRO A 96 -38.07 45.13 -33.06
N LEU A 97 -37.18 45.55 -32.16
CA LEU A 97 -36.30 44.69 -31.43
C LEU A 97 -36.99 44.22 -30.15
N VAL A 98 -37.12 42.91 -30.01
CA VAL A 98 -37.57 42.24 -28.78
C VAL A 98 -36.35 41.72 -28.05
N TYR A 99 -36.18 42.08 -26.82
CA TYR A 99 -35.11 41.55 -25.96
C TYR A 99 -35.64 41.12 -24.61
N GLY A 100 -35.07 40.04 -24.10
CA GLY A 100 -35.49 39.46 -22.85
C GLY A 100 -34.33 38.75 -22.13
N GLY A 101 -34.62 38.32 -20.94
CA GLY A 101 -33.74 37.47 -20.20
C GLY A 101 -34.48 36.72 -19.09
N SER A 102 -34.01 35.58 -18.74
CA SER A 102 -34.56 34.78 -17.65
C SER A 102 -33.45 34.16 -16.83
N LEU A 103 -33.68 34.01 -15.54
CA LEU A 103 -32.81 33.28 -14.61
C LEU A 103 -33.58 32.03 -14.18
N ALA A 104 -33.08 30.84 -14.53
CA ALA A 104 -33.74 29.58 -14.20
C ALA A 104 -32.97 28.79 -13.17
N PHE A 105 -33.70 28.29 -12.19
CA PHE A 105 -33.21 27.45 -11.08
C PHE A 105 -33.77 26.04 -11.26
N THR A 106 -32.91 25.02 -11.38
CA THR A 106 -33.31 23.62 -11.40
C THR A 106 -33.62 23.14 -10.00
N LEU A 107 -34.84 22.70 -9.77
CA LEU A 107 -35.29 22.17 -8.47
C LEU A 107 -34.95 20.69 -8.37
N PRO A 108 -34.14 20.25 -7.40
CA PRO A 108 -33.71 18.86 -7.27
C PRO A 108 -34.80 17.98 -6.64
N LEU A 109 -35.96 17.90 -7.24
CA LEU A 109 -37.11 17.13 -6.73
C LEU A 109 -36.87 15.63 -6.73
N SER A 110 -35.95 15.14 -7.57
CA SER A 110 -35.53 13.75 -7.65
C SER A 110 -34.59 13.34 -6.50
N GLY A 111 -34.02 14.29 -5.73
CA GLY A 111 -33.06 14.05 -4.67
C GLY A 111 -31.67 13.66 -5.18
N LEU A 112 -31.32 13.92 -6.43
CA LEU A 112 -30.01 13.62 -7.03
C LEU A 112 -28.82 14.16 -6.24
N PRO A 113 -28.81 15.43 -5.76
CA PRO A 113 -27.68 15.95 -4.99
C PRO A 113 -27.40 15.16 -3.70
N VAL A 114 -28.45 14.68 -3.04
CA VAL A 114 -28.30 13.88 -1.80
C VAL A 114 -27.66 12.53 -2.10
N LEU A 115 -28.05 11.87 -3.19
CA LEU A 115 -27.47 10.60 -3.61
C LEU A 115 -26.02 10.76 -4.07
N GLU A 116 -25.73 11.82 -4.81
CA GLU A 116 -24.37 12.16 -5.21
C GLU A 116 -23.45 12.33 -4.01
N LYS A 117 -23.88 13.11 -3.01
CA LYS A 117 -23.12 13.28 -1.76
C LYS A 117 -22.90 11.97 -1.03
N ARG A 118 -23.93 11.11 -0.94
CA ARG A 118 -23.84 9.80 -0.29
C ARG A 118 -22.91 8.87 -1.05
N ALA A 119 -22.98 8.81 -2.36
CA ALA A 119 -22.07 8.02 -3.19
C ALA A 119 -20.61 8.47 -3.02
N ALA A 120 -20.37 9.79 -3.11
CA ALA A 120 -19.03 10.35 -2.90
C ALA A 120 -18.48 10.05 -1.48
N ALA A 121 -19.33 10.14 -0.46
CA ALA A 121 -18.95 9.80 0.92
C ALA A 121 -18.61 8.30 1.07
N ALA A 122 -19.38 7.40 0.45
CA ALA A 122 -19.10 5.98 0.47
C ALA A 122 -17.78 5.63 -0.25
N TYR A 123 -17.47 6.27 -1.38
CA TYR A 123 -16.20 6.11 -2.06
C TYR A 123 -15.02 6.66 -1.24
N ALA A 124 -15.17 7.80 -0.58
CA ALA A 124 -14.15 8.34 0.33
C ALA A 124 -13.89 7.39 1.53
N GLU A 125 -14.94 6.78 2.08
CA GLU A 125 -14.81 5.75 3.12
C GLU A 125 -14.13 4.49 2.58
N ALA A 126 -14.40 4.09 1.34
CA ALA A 126 -13.70 2.98 0.68
C ALA A 126 -12.20 3.26 0.55
N ASP A 127 -11.83 4.47 0.13
CA ASP A 127 -10.43 4.87 0.00
C ASP A 127 -9.73 4.97 1.37
N ARG A 128 -10.44 5.38 2.42
CA ARG A 128 -9.94 5.36 3.79
C ARG A 128 -9.58 3.94 4.24
N TRP A 129 -10.47 2.97 4.03
CA TRP A 129 -10.19 1.58 4.38
C TRP A 129 -9.13 0.94 3.48
N ALA A 130 -9.06 1.35 2.21
CA ALA A 130 -8.00 0.91 1.30
C ALA A 130 -6.62 1.40 1.77
N LEU A 131 -6.51 2.65 2.26
CA LEU A 131 -5.29 3.16 2.86
C LEU A 131 -4.89 2.36 4.10
N VAL A 132 -5.84 2.07 5.02
CA VAL A 132 -5.56 1.23 6.21
C VAL A 132 -5.06 -0.17 5.82
N ALA A 133 -5.64 -0.78 4.77
CA ALA A 133 -5.17 -2.06 4.26
C ALA A 133 -3.73 -1.97 3.73
N ALA A 134 -3.45 -0.95 2.92
CA ALA A 134 -2.14 -0.74 2.32
C ALA A 134 -1.06 -0.39 3.37
N GLU A 135 -1.40 0.38 4.41
CA GLU A 135 -0.48 0.68 5.51
C GLU A 135 -0.07 -0.61 6.24
N ARG A 136 -1.01 -1.52 6.48
CA ARG A 136 -0.72 -2.81 7.12
C ARG A 136 0.14 -3.72 6.26
N ASP A 137 -0.21 -3.84 4.98
CA ASP A 137 0.56 -4.66 4.05
C ASP A 137 2.00 -4.12 3.92
N ALA A 138 2.17 -2.79 3.74
CA ALA A 138 3.48 -2.16 3.65
C ALA A 138 4.33 -2.31 4.93
N VAL A 139 3.72 -2.15 6.11
CA VAL A 139 4.40 -2.35 7.40
C VAL A 139 4.78 -3.80 7.61
N GLY A 140 3.90 -4.75 7.28
CA GLY A 140 4.19 -6.17 7.38
C GLY A 140 5.33 -6.60 6.46
N GLU A 141 5.33 -6.15 5.21
CA GLU A 141 6.41 -6.42 4.25
C GLU A 141 7.75 -5.82 4.71
N ALA A 142 7.76 -4.54 5.12
CA ALA A 142 8.97 -3.88 5.58
C ALA A 142 9.53 -4.53 6.87
N ALA A 143 8.67 -5.00 7.77
CA ALA A 143 9.10 -5.73 8.96
C ALA A 143 9.74 -7.08 8.61
N VAL A 144 9.20 -7.82 7.64
CA VAL A 144 9.78 -9.07 7.13
C VAL A 144 11.17 -8.82 6.52
N GLU A 145 11.28 -7.79 5.67
CA GLU A 145 12.57 -7.42 5.07
C GLU A 145 13.60 -6.98 6.12
N ALA A 146 13.17 -6.24 7.14
CA ALA A 146 14.04 -5.82 8.25
C ALA A 146 14.56 -7.01 9.06
N VAL A 147 13.69 -7.99 9.35
CA VAL A 147 14.10 -9.24 10.03
C VAL A 147 15.07 -10.00 9.14
N THR A 148 14.78 -10.17 7.87
CA THR A 148 15.66 -10.87 6.92
C THR A 148 17.03 -10.20 6.87
N ALA A 149 17.09 -8.87 6.67
CA ALA A 149 18.35 -8.13 6.60
C ALA A 149 19.18 -8.26 7.90
N ARG A 150 18.51 -8.15 9.05
CA ARG A 150 19.18 -8.26 10.37
C ARG A 150 19.73 -9.65 10.62
N GLU A 151 18.90 -10.69 10.43
CA GLU A 151 19.31 -12.08 10.71
C GLU A 151 20.39 -12.56 9.74
N THR A 152 20.27 -12.22 8.45
CA THR A 152 21.30 -12.54 7.44
C THR A 152 22.59 -11.79 7.72
N ALA A 153 22.55 -10.52 8.18
CA ALA A 153 23.73 -9.76 8.57
C ALA A 153 24.46 -10.43 9.75
N ALA A 154 23.73 -10.82 10.80
CA ALA A 154 24.30 -11.46 11.98
C ALA A 154 24.94 -12.79 11.63
N PHE A 155 24.28 -13.62 10.82
CA PHE A 155 24.82 -14.92 10.43
C PHE A 155 26.00 -14.79 9.47
N ALA A 156 25.96 -13.89 8.50
CA ALA A 156 27.07 -13.65 7.59
C ALA A 156 28.32 -13.20 8.36
N ALA A 157 28.16 -12.32 9.36
CA ALA A 157 29.27 -11.89 10.24
C ALA A 157 29.86 -13.09 11.05
N HIS A 158 28.96 -13.91 11.61
CA HIS A 158 29.38 -15.12 12.32
C HIS A 158 30.15 -16.10 11.40
N LEU A 159 29.66 -16.30 10.19
CA LEU A 159 30.27 -17.15 9.15
C LEU A 159 31.69 -16.66 8.82
N VAL A 160 31.84 -15.38 8.52
CA VAL A 160 33.12 -14.76 8.21
C VAL A 160 34.09 -14.88 9.40
N GLN A 161 33.60 -14.64 10.62
CA GLN A 161 34.41 -14.78 11.84
C GLN A 161 34.90 -16.21 12.05
N THR A 162 34.03 -17.21 11.87
CA THR A 162 34.37 -18.64 12.03
C THR A 162 35.35 -19.09 10.97
N LEU A 163 35.13 -18.80 9.70
CA LEU A 163 35.96 -19.23 8.56
C LEU A 163 37.35 -18.56 8.57
N ASN A 164 37.47 -17.35 9.12
CA ASN A 164 38.76 -16.64 9.28
C ASN A 164 39.39 -16.85 10.65
N GLY A 165 38.77 -17.62 11.52
CA GLY A 165 39.28 -17.94 12.84
C GLY A 165 40.62 -18.68 12.78
N THR A 166 41.55 -18.34 13.70
CA THR A 166 42.91 -18.88 13.70
C THR A 166 42.93 -20.40 13.78
N ASN A 167 42.02 -21.00 14.57
CA ASN A 167 41.93 -22.45 14.76
C ASN A 167 41.42 -23.13 13.51
N TYR A 168 40.41 -22.55 12.80
CA TYR A 168 39.87 -23.09 11.54
C TYR A 168 40.92 -23.03 10.42
N VAL A 169 41.57 -21.88 10.22
CA VAL A 169 42.61 -21.70 9.21
C VAL A 169 43.80 -22.59 9.49
N GLY A 170 44.22 -22.69 10.76
CA GLY A 170 45.29 -23.57 11.21
C GLY A 170 44.99 -25.06 10.97
N ALA A 171 43.73 -25.48 11.22
CA ALA A 171 43.31 -26.87 10.97
C ALA A 171 43.32 -27.21 9.48
N ILE A 172 42.87 -26.29 8.61
CA ILE A 172 42.98 -26.48 7.15
C ILE A 172 44.45 -26.65 6.71
N ASP A 173 45.37 -25.85 7.26
CA ASP A 173 46.80 -25.97 6.95
C ASP A 173 47.41 -27.27 7.46
N VAL A 174 47.03 -27.75 8.65
CA VAL A 174 47.42 -29.06 9.18
C VAL A 174 46.88 -30.19 8.30
N ALA A 175 45.58 -30.15 7.92
CA ALA A 175 44.97 -31.15 7.04
C ALA A 175 45.69 -31.22 5.68
N ARG A 176 46.12 -30.07 5.13
CA ARG A 176 46.92 -30.01 3.90
C ARG A 176 48.25 -30.78 4.07
N ARG A 177 48.99 -30.50 5.14
CA ARG A 177 50.29 -31.16 5.40
C ARG A 177 50.13 -32.66 5.59
N LEU A 178 49.07 -33.11 6.28
CA LEU A 178 48.76 -34.51 6.46
C LEU A 178 48.45 -35.19 5.12
N ALA A 179 47.73 -34.50 4.24
CA ALA A 179 47.45 -34.98 2.88
C ALA A 179 48.74 -35.09 2.00
N ASP A 180 49.66 -34.11 2.16
CA ASP A 180 50.91 -34.08 1.40
C ASP A 180 51.89 -35.25 1.82
N ILE A 181 51.85 -35.68 3.12
CA ILE A 181 52.64 -36.80 3.60
C ILE A 181 51.91 -38.15 3.55
N GLY A 182 50.62 -38.17 3.09
CA GLY A 182 49.81 -39.36 2.89
C GLY A 182 49.13 -39.92 4.17
N GLU A 183 49.14 -39.18 5.28
CA GLU A 183 48.41 -39.55 6.51
C GLU A 183 46.92 -39.22 6.45
N LEU A 184 46.53 -38.24 5.61
CA LEU A 184 45.14 -37.94 5.27
C LEU A 184 44.90 -38.32 3.79
N PRO A 185 43.86 -39.09 3.46
CA PRO A 185 43.51 -39.34 2.04
C PRO A 185 43.33 -38.05 1.28
N ARG A 186 43.93 -37.94 0.12
CA ARG A 186 43.86 -36.73 -0.70
C ARG A 186 42.41 -36.35 -1.06
N ALA A 187 41.55 -37.36 -1.25
CA ALA A 187 40.12 -37.12 -1.51
C ALA A 187 39.42 -36.44 -0.34
N ASP A 188 39.73 -36.83 0.89
CA ASP A 188 39.11 -36.22 2.08
C ASP A 188 39.54 -34.73 2.26
N TYR A 189 40.82 -34.44 2.00
CA TYR A 189 41.32 -33.06 1.99
C TYR A 189 40.63 -32.21 0.89
N GLU A 190 40.52 -32.74 -0.33
CA GLU A 190 39.83 -32.01 -1.44
C GLU A 190 38.35 -31.76 -1.11
N GLN A 191 37.69 -32.69 -0.41
CA GLN A 191 36.33 -32.49 0.08
C GLN A 191 36.23 -31.36 1.10
N LEU A 192 37.14 -31.33 2.11
CA LEU A 192 37.18 -30.25 3.10
C LEU A 192 37.38 -28.88 2.46
N ILE A 193 38.23 -28.79 1.45
CA ILE A 193 38.42 -27.54 0.70
C ILE A 193 37.21 -27.17 -0.15
N ALA A 194 36.56 -28.14 -0.76
CA ALA A 194 35.33 -27.90 -1.51
C ALA A 194 34.21 -27.34 -0.59
N ASP A 195 34.01 -27.97 0.55
CA ASP A 195 33.03 -27.52 1.56
C ASP A 195 33.38 -26.14 2.12
N SER A 196 34.66 -25.85 2.39
CA SER A 196 35.10 -24.52 2.81
C SER A 196 34.80 -23.44 1.78
N ARG A 197 35.03 -23.73 0.49
CA ARG A 197 34.69 -22.81 -0.60
C ARG A 197 33.18 -22.58 -0.69
N GLU A 198 32.39 -23.61 -0.47
CA GLU A 198 30.93 -23.53 -0.45
C GLU A 198 30.45 -22.59 0.66
N TRP A 199 31.04 -22.66 1.87
CA TRP A 199 30.71 -21.74 2.95
C TRP A 199 31.11 -20.30 2.66
N HIS A 200 32.23 -20.05 2.00
CA HIS A 200 32.61 -18.71 1.54
C HIS A 200 31.60 -18.17 0.51
N ARG A 201 31.11 -19.04 -0.40
CA ARG A 201 30.06 -18.68 -1.35
C ARG A 201 28.75 -18.35 -0.65
N THR A 202 28.36 -19.15 0.34
CA THR A 202 27.16 -18.90 1.17
C THR A 202 27.26 -17.56 1.89
N ALA A 203 28.41 -17.19 2.45
CA ALA A 203 28.61 -15.89 3.08
C ALA A 203 28.40 -14.73 2.09
N PHE A 204 28.90 -14.89 0.86
CA PHE A 204 28.69 -13.90 -0.21
C PHE A 204 27.22 -13.79 -0.63
N GLU A 205 26.51 -14.91 -0.79
CA GLU A 205 25.07 -14.94 -1.14
C GLU A 205 24.21 -14.28 -0.06
N LEU A 206 24.50 -14.53 1.22
CA LEU A 206 23.84 -13.86 2.34
C LEU A 206 24.10 -12.36 2.36
N GLY A 207 25.31 -11.93 1.98
CA GLY A 207 25.65 -10.52 1.80
C GLY A 207 24.79 -9.86 0.73
N HIS A 208 24.53 -10.54 -0.38
CA HIS A 208 23.64 -10.07 -1.44
C HIS A 208 22.16 -10.04 -1.01
N GLU A 209 21.69 -11.07 -0.31
CA GLU A 209 20.33 -11.13 0.24
C GLU A 209 20.06 -9.96 1.20
N ARG A 210 21.02 -9.71 2.10
CA ARG A 210 21.01 -8.54 2.98
C ARG A 210 20.93 -7.23 2.19
N ALA A 211 21.84 -7.05 1.23
CA ALA A 211 21.92 -5.82 0.44
C ALA A 211 20.62 -5.54 -0.34
N ALA A 212 19.98 -6.58 -0.89
CA ALA A 212 18.71 -6.48 -1.58
C ALA A 212 17.57 -6.07 -0.63
N ALA A 213 17.48 -6.69 0.56
CA ALA A 213 16.49 -6.33 1.56
C ALA A 213 16.69 -4.89 2.06
N GLU A 214 17.93 -4.47 2.34
CA GLU A 214 18.22 -3.10 2.75
C GLU A 214 17.95 -2.08 1.64
N ALA A 215 18.18 -2.42 0.36
CA ALA A 215 17.85 -1.53 -0.76
C ALA A 215 16.33 -1.29 -0.85
N SER A 216 15.52 -2.34 -0.73
CA SER A 216 14.05 -2.24 -0.68
C SER A 216 13.58 -1.39 0.51
N LEU A 217 14.19 -1.57 1.68
CA LEU A 217 13.88 -0.77 2.87
C LEU A 217 14.24 0.71 2.69
N ARG A 218 15.39 1.03 2.06
CA ARG A 218 15.76 2.42 1.76
C ARG A 218 14.71 3.10 0.88
N GLU A 219 14.23 2.42 -0.15
CA GLU A 219 13.15 2.90 -1.00
C GLU A 219 11.87 3.15 -0.20
N LYS A 220 11.41 2.16 0.58
CA LYS A 220 10.18 2.25 1.39
C LYS A 220 10.24 3.35 2.46
N MET A 221 11.42 3.68 2.95
CA MET A 221 11.64 4.71 3.97
C MET A 221 12.15 6.05 3.43
N MET A 222 12.24 6.21 2.10
CA MET A 222 12.78 7.42 1.44
C MET A 222 14.19 7.78 1.95
N LEU A 223 15.04 6.78 2.16
CA LEU A 223 16.44 6.99 2.52
C LEU A 223 17.31 7.09 1.27
N ALA A 224 18.45 7.79 1.38
CA ALA A 224 19.42 7.83 0.30
C ALA A 224 19.92 6.41 -0.04
N PRO A 225 20.17 6.07 -1.32
CA PRO A 225 20.68 4.76 -1.71
C PRO A 225 21.98 4.34 -1.01
N THR A 226 22.81 5.35 -0.65
CA THR A 226 24.09 5.20 0.03
C THR A 226 23.98 5.15 1.57
N CYS A 227 22.77 5.26 2.12
CA CYS A 227 22.58 5.25 3.58
C CYS A 227 22.92 3.88 4.17
N GLU A 228 23.85 3.87 5.12
CA GLU A 228 24.25 2.66 5.85
C GLU A 228 23.25 2.38 6.99
N ILE A 229 22.75 1.15 7.02
CA ILE A 229 21.81 0.70 8.06
C ILE A 229 22.57 -0.18 9.05
N THR A 230 22.58 0.24 10.32
CA THR A 230 23.07 -0.55 11.45
C THR A 230 21.87 -1.10 12.22
N TRP A 231 21.84 -2.41 12.39
CA TRP A 231 20.72 -3.08 13.06
C TRP A 231 20.88 -3.06 14.56
N LEU A 232 19.89 -2.51 15.28
CA LEU A 232 19.83 -2.51 16.74
C LEU A 232 19.19 -3.80 17.26
N GLY A 233 19.87 -4.39 18.28
CA GLY A 233 19.36 -5.46 19.13
C GLY A 233 19.39 -6.86 18.51
N ALA A 234 19.75 -7.86 19.34
CA ALA A 234 19.33 -9.23 19.11
C ALA A 234 17.79 -9.24 19.22
N GLY A 235 17.10 -9.64 18.14
CA GLY A 235 15.63 -9.62 18.16
C GLY A 235 15.10 -10.48 19.30
N SER A 236 14.13 -9.94 20.03
CA SER A 236 13.24 -10.79 20.82
C SER A 236 12.69 -11.86 19.90
N GLU A 237 12.68 -13.11 20.34
CA GLU A 237 12.03 -14.19 19.59
C GLU A 237 10.65 -13.73 19.12
N PRO A 238 10.33 -13.94 17.84
CA PRO A 238 9.05 -13.52 17.30
C PRO A 238 7.96 -14.26 18.07
N GLN A 239 7.21 -13.51 18.88
CA GLN A 239 6.08 -14.10 19.60
C GLN A 239 4.98 -14.41 18.58
N MET A 240 4.81 -15.71 18.32
CA MET A 240 3.67 -16.18 17.53
C MET A 240 2.38 -15.81 18.26
N PRO A 241 1.41 -15.23 17.56
CA PRO A 241 0.12 -14.96 18.14
C PRO A 241 -0.47 -16.24 18.73
N THR A 242 -0.89 -16.19 19.98
CA THR A 242 -1.49 -17.34 20.69
C THR A 242 -2.88 -17.70 20.11
N ASN A 243 -3.40 -18.89 20.43
CA ASN A 243 -4.62 -19.51 19.87
C ASN A 243 -5.95 -18.71 20.00
N ALA A 244 -5.92 -17.47 20.50
CA ALA A 244 -7.09 -16.59 20.65
C ALA A 244 -7.80 -16.20 19.34
N TYR A 245 -7.24 -16.57 18.17
CA TYR A 245 -7.70 -16.15 16.86
C TYR A 245 -8.76 -17.04 16.19
N ALA A 246 -9.33 -18.00 16.93
CA ALA A 246 -10.39 -18.90 16.39
C ALA A 246 -11.71 -18.18 16.04
N ALA A 247 -11.88 -16.93 16.49
CA ALA A 247 -13.10 -16.15 16.36
C ALA A 247 -12.97 -14.86 15.54
N LEU A 248 -11.99 -14.76 14.61
CA LEU A 248 -11.81 -13.58 13.78
C LEU A 248 -13.03 -13.34 12.88
N ASP A 249 -13.51 -12.10 12.86
CA ASP A 249 -14.54 -11.65 11.94
C ASP A 249 -13.91 -10.97 10.72
N PHE A 250 -13.73 -11.74 9.65
CA PHE A 250 -13.14 -11.28 8.40
C PHE A 250 -13.98 -10.23 7.67
N THR A 251 -15.23 -9.98 8.05
CA THR A 251 -16.02 -8.87 7.50
C THR A 251 -15.45 -7.51 7.93
N ASN A 252 -14.71 -7.47 9.04
CA ASN A 252 -14.03 -6.28 9.55
C ASN A 252 -12.61 -6.09 8.97
N ALA A 253 -12.12 -7.00 8.12
CA ALA A 253 -10.83 -6.79 7.46
C ALA A 253 -10.85 -5.51 6.61
N PRO A 254 -9.81 -4.64 6.69
CA PRO A 254 -9.81 -3.36 5.98
C PRO A 254 -10.04 -3.48 4.47
N SER A 255 -9.47 -4.49 3.82
CA SER A 255 -9.70 -4.77 2.39
C SER A 255 -11.15 -5.13 2.08
N VAL A 256 -11.83 -5.84 3.01
CA VAL A 256 -13.26 -6.19 2.88
C VAL A 256 -14.12 -4.94 3.11
N ARG A 257 -13.82 -4.16 4.15
CA ARG A 257 -14.52 -2.90 4.42
C ARG A 257 -14.40 -1.91 3.25
N ALA A 258 -13.22 -1.80 2.65
CA ALA A 258 -13.01 -0.99 1.46
C ALA A 258 -13.91 -1.45 0.29
N ALA A 259 -13.99 -2.76 0.05
CA ALA A 259 -14.81 -3.31 -1.02
C ALA A 259 -16.31 -3.17 -0.75
N VAL A 260 -16.76 -3.32 0.50
CA VAL A 260 -18.16 -3.09 0.91
C VAL A 260 -18.54 -1.62 0.75
N ALA A 261 -17.71 -0.68 1.20
CA ALA A 261 -17.96 0.74 1.02
C ALA A 261 -18.02 1.14 -0.48
N ARG A 262 -17.22 0.51 -1.35
CA ARG A 262 -17.34 0.68 -2.81
C ARG A 262 -18.66 0.15 -3.36
N LEU A 263 -19.14 -0.98 -2.85
CA LEU A 263 -20.45 -1.51 -3.19
C LEU A 263 -21.58 -0.53 -2.77
N GLU A 264 -21.51 0.02 -1.56
CA GLU A 264 -22.45 1.03 -1.09
C GLU A 264 -22.47 2.27 -1.99
N GLY A 265 -21.28 2.74 -2.41
CA GLY A 265 -21.15 3.81 -3.40
C GLY A 265 -21.80 3.46 -4.72
N GLY A 266 -21.62 2.25 -5.22
CA GLY A 266 -22.22 1.74 -6.44
C GLY A 266 -23.75 1.62 -6.35
N GLU A 267 -24.30 1.24 -5.19
CA GLU A 267 -25.76 1.22 -4.96
C GLU A 267 -26.36 2.64 -5.01
N MET A 268 -25.67 3.62 -4.38
CA MET A 268 -26.13 5.02 -4.42
C MET A 268 -26.04 5.61 -5.84
N GLU A 269 -25.02 5.25 -6.60
CA GLU A 269 -24.85 5.64 -7.98
C GLU A 269 -25.95 5.05 -8.88
N LEU A 270 -26.29 3.77 -8.68
CA LEU A 270 -27.38 3.13 -9.40
C LEU A 270 -28.73 3.79 -9.07
N ASP A 271 -29.02 4.07 -7.78
CA ASP A 271 -30.24 4.80 -7.40
C ASP A 271 -30.28 6.19 -8.05
N ARG A 272 -29.12 6.88 -8.11
CA ARG A 272 -28.99 8.18 -8.80
C ARG A 272 -29.34 8.07 -10.29
N GLU A 273 -28.79 7.06 -10.99
CA GLU A 273 -29.08 6.86 -12.41
C GLU A 273 -30.54 6.46 -12.67
N ILE A 274 -31.15 5.70 -11.75
CA ILE A 274 -32.58 5.40 -11.80
C ILE A 274 -33.43 6.67 -11.64
N ARG A 275 -33.08 7.54 -10.68
CA ARG A 275 -33.81 8.79 -10.43
C ARG A 275 -33.65 9.82 -11.54
N ARG A 276 -32.63 9.75 -12.37
CA ARG A 276 -32.49 10.55 -13.61
C ARG A 276 -33.59 10.27 -14.66
N GLN A 277 -34.41 9.25 -14.44
CA GLN A 277 -35.62 9.03 -15.26
C GLN A 277 -36.76 9.99 -14.94
N TYR A 278 -36.71 10.65 -13.77
CA TYR A 278 -37.74 11.62 -13.39
C TYR A 278 -37.50 12.96 -14.09
N PRO A 279 -38.59 13.66 -14.47
CA PRO A 279 -38.48 15.00 -15.07
C PRO A 279 -37.81 15.98 -14.09
N GLU A 280 -36.93 16.82 -14.59
CA GLU A 280 -36.39 17.95 -13.86
C GLU A 280 -37.17 19.21 -14.16
N LEU A 281 -37.57 19.93 -13.12
CA LEU A 281 -38.32 21.18 -13.21
C LEU A 281 -37.36 22.34 -12.95
N SER A 282 -37.22 23.22 -13.95
CA SER A 282 -36.54 24.50 -13.77
C SER A 282 -37.55 25.65 -13.78
N VAL A 283 -37.45 26.55 -12.81
CA VAL A 283 -38.35 27.72 -12.70
C VAL A 283 -37.52 28.96 -12.40
N GLY A 284 -38.03 30.11 -12.85
CA GLY A 284 -37.37 31.37 -12.53
C GLY A 284 -38.06 32.62 -13.09
N PRO A 285 -37.62 33.81 -12.67
CA PRO A 285 -38.10 35.08 -13.17
C PRO A 285 -37.68 35.33 -14.61
N ALA A 286 -38.55 35.90 -15.40
CA ALA A 286 -38.29 36.33 -16.76
C ALA A 286 -38.72 37.78 -16.98
N TYR A 287 -37.94 38.48 -17.77
CA TYR A 287 -38.22 39.84 -18.21
C TYR A 287 -38.15 39.87 -19.74
N THR A 288 -39.13 40.50 -20.36
CA THR A 288 -39.15 40.72 -21.84
C THR A 288 -39.60 42.12 -22.13
N ARG A 289 -38.96 42.77 -23.08
CA ARG A 289 -39.41 44.03 -23.63
C ARG A 289 -39.74 43.89 -25.12
N GLU A 290 -40.99 44.20 -25.43
CA GLU A 290 -41.57 44.08 -26.76
C GLU A 290 -42.48 45.28 -27.05
N ASP A 291 -42.33 45.89 -28.19
CA ASP A 291 -43.13 47.05 -28.63
C ASP A 291 -43.22 48.21 -27.62
N GLY A 292 -42.12 48.45 -26.90
CA GLY A 292 -42.05 49.49 -25.86
C GLY A 292 -42.64 49.10 -24.49
N TYR A 293 -43.27 47.93 -24.37
CA TYR A 293 -43.81 47.42 -23.10
C TYR A 293 -42.83 46.53 -22.39
N ASN A 294 -42.75 46.71 -21.07
CA ASN A 294 -41.99 45.82 -20.19
C ASN A 294 -42.91 44.74 -19.64
N ARG A 295 -42.51 43.51 -19.78
CA ARG A 295 -43.23 42.33 -19.23
C ARG A 295 -42.34 41.64 -18.21
N ILE A 296 -42.89 41.35 -17.03
CA ILE A 296 -42.25 40.54 -16.01
C ILE A 296 -43.13 39.33 -15.75
N GLY A 297 -42.52 38.15 -15.70
CA GLY A 297 -43.22 36.89 -15.52
C GLY A 297 -42.36 35.80 -14.92
N LEU A 298 -42.89 34.62 -14.88
CA LEU A 298 -42.17 33.39 -14.53
C LEU A 298 -41.97 32.53 -15.76
N THR A 299 -40.79 32.01 -15.93
CA THR A 299 -40.52 30.94 -16.91
C THR A 299 -40.43 29.60 -16.20
N GLY A 300 -40.88 28.54 -16.86
CA GLY A 300 -40.72 27.19 -16.36
C GLY A 300 -40.36 26.26 -17.51
N SER A 301 -39.43 25.35 -17.29
CA SER A 301 -39.12 24.29 -18.23
C SER A 301 -39.13 22.93 -17.52
N LEU A 302 -39.64 21.92 -18.23
CA LEU A 302 -39.76 20.55 -17.75
C LEU A 302 -39.13 19.62 -18.78
N THR A 303 -38.04 18.96 -18.43
CA THR A 303 -37.42 17.98 -19.32
C THR A 303 -38.14 16.65 -19.22
N LEU A 304 -38.77 16.21 -20.30
CA LEU A 304 -39.54 14.96 -20.36
C LEU A 304 -38.68 13.82 -20.95
N PRO A 305 -38.27 12.83 -20.19
CA PRO A 305 -37.42 11.70 -20.64
C PRO A 305 -38.28 10.66 -21.38
N LEU A 306 -38.83 10.98 -22.55
CA LEU A 306 -39.80 10.15 -23.28
C LEU A 306 -39.13 8.94 -23.96
N TRP A 307 -37.91 9.12 -24.50
CA TRP A 307 -37.26 8.09 -25.33
C TRP A 307 -36.13 7.36 -24.65
N ASN A 308 -35.16 8.06 -24.09
CA ASN A 308 -33.95 7.47 -23.55
C ASN A 308 -34.16 6.86 -22.16
N ARG A 309 -34.93 7.52 -21.28
CA ARG A 309 -35.17 7.08 -19.89
C ARG A 309 -33.88 6.64 -19.16
N ASN A 310 -32.77 7.25 -19.48
CA ASN A 310 -31.42 6.96 -18.91
C ASN A 310 -31.03 5.48 -18.95
N ARG A 311 -31.46 4.70 -19.96
CA ARG A 311 -31.19 3.25 -20.03
C ARG A 311 -29.71 2.92 -20.02
N VAL A 312 -28.87 3.72 -20.69
CA VAL A 312 -27.43 3.51 -20.76
C VAL A 312 -26.80 3.75 -19.39
N GLY A 313 -27.14 4.84 -18.70
CA GLY A 313 -26.64 5.14 -17.35
C GLY A 313 -27.01 4.03 -16.37
N ILE A 314 -28.27 3.57 -16.38
CA ILE A 314 -28.76 2.50 -15.52
C ILE A 314 -28.02 1.18 -15.82
N ALA A 315 -27.87 0.80 -17.09
CA ALA A 315 -27.17 -0.43 -17.45
C ALA A 315 -25.69 -0.40 -16.99
N THR A 316 -25.01 0.73 -17.20
CA THR A 316 -23.62 0.91 -16.76
C THR A 316 -23.52 0.86 -15.24
N ALA A 317 -24.36 1.60 -14.52
CA ALA A 317 -24.35 1.60 -13.05
C ALA A 317 -24.69 0.23 -12.46
N THR A 318 -25.63 -0.51 -13.08
CA THR A 318 -25.94 -1.91 -12.67
C THR A 318 -24.72 -2.80 -12.81
N GLY A 319 -24.03 -2.74 -13.96
CA GLY A 319 -22.81 -3.52 -14.17
C GLY A 319 -21.69 -3.16 -13.17
N THR A 320 -21.50 -1.88 -12.90
CA THR A 320 -20.51 -1.39 -11.91
C THR A 320 -20.85 -1.88 -10.50
N ARG A 321 -22.12 -1.79 -10.08
CA ARG A 321 -22.60 -2.29 -8.80
C ARG A 321 -22.39 -3.80 -8.67
N ASP A 322 -22.73 -4.58 -9.70
CA ASP A 322 -22.59 -6.03 -9.69
C ASP A 322 -21.11 -6.45 -9.64
N ALA A 323 -20.24 -5.75 -10.35
CA ALA A 323 -18.79 -5.93 -10.26
C ALA A 323 -18.26 -5.62 -8.85
N ALA A 324 -18.71 -4.53 -8.22
CA ALA A 324 -18.35 -4.17 -6.85
C ALA A 324 -18.80 -5.22 -5.83
N ARG A 325 -20.01 -5.79 -6.03
CA ARG A 325 -20.50 -6.90 -5.19
C ARG A 325 -19.62 -8.14 -5.27
N LEU A 326 -19.24 -8.53 -6.49
CA LEU A 326 -18.32 -9.66 -6.69
C LEU A 326 -16.93 -9.37 -6.09
N ALA A 327 -16.44 -8.14 -6.22
CA ALA A 327 -15.18 -7.71 -5.61
C ALA A 327 -15.23 -7.81 -4.08
N ALA A 328 -16.33 -7.42 -3.43
CA ALA A 328 -16.50 -7.56 -1.98
C ALA A 328 -16.48 -9.03 -1.53
N VAL A 329 -17.18 -9.92 -2.24
CA VAL A 329 -17.15 -11.37 -1.96
C VAL A 329 -15.75 -11.93 -2.17
N THR A 330 -15.05 -11.50 -3.22
CA THR A 330 -13.69 -11.95 -3.52
C THR A 330 -12.71 -11.47 -2.45
N ALA A 331 -12.81 -10.22 -1.99
CA ALA A 331 -11.99 -9.67 -0.92
C ALA A 331 -12.17 -10.49 0.38
N TRP A 332 -13.40 -10.79 0.75
CA TRP A 332 -13.70 -11.62 1.93
C TRP A 332 -13.10 -13.03 1.78
N ARG A 333 -13.33 -13.71 0.66
CA ARG A 333 -12.75 -15.04 0.41
C ARG A 333 -11.22 -15.02 0.44
N SER A 334 -10.61 -13.98 -0.09
CA SER A 334 -9.15 -13.82 -0.08
C SER A 334 -8.61 -13.60 1.33
N ALA A 335 -9.30 -12.83 2.17
CA ALA A 335 -8.91 -12.63 3.56
C ALA A 335 -8.98 -13.94 4.36
N VAL A 336 -10.07 -14.70 4.22
CA VAL A 336 -10.25 -16.04 4.85
C VAL A 336 -9.15 -17.00 4.40
N ARG A 337 -8.91 -17.10 3.08
CA ARG A 337 -7.89 -17.99 2.51
C ARG A 337 -6.49 -17.61 3.00
N ARG A 338 -6.12 -16.32 2.95
CA ARG A 338 -4.81 -15.84 3.41
C ARG A 338 -4.56 -16.25 4.87
N TRP A 339 -5.56 -16.10 5.73
CA TRP A 339 -5.45 -16.54 7.11
C TRP A 339 -5.28 -18.05 7.25
N HIS A 340 -6.04 -18.85 6.50
CA HIS A 340 -5.92 -20.30 6.51
C HIS A 340 -4.53 -20.75 6.05
N ASP A 341 -4.00 -20.15 4.99
CA ASP A 341 -2.66 -20.45 4.47
C ASP A 341 -1.57 -20.16 5.53
N LEU A 342 -1.68 -19.03 6.24
CA LEU A 342 -0.75 -18.70 7.34
C LEU A 342 -0.86 -19.69 8.52
N LYS A 343 -2.05 -20.18 8.82
CA LYS A 343 -2.24 -21.24 9.84
C LYS A 343 -1.55 -22.56 9.44
N LEU A 344 -1.69 -22.97 8.22
CA LEU A 344 -0.98 -24.15 7.71
C LEU A 344 0.55 -23.96 7.75
N GLU A 345 1.04 -22.76 7.42
CA GLU A 345 2.45 -22.43 7.52
C GLU A 345 2.93 -22.46 8.99
N GLN A 346 2.13 -21.95 9.93
CA GLN A 346 2.39 -22.03 11.36
C GLN A 346 2.55 -23.49 11.84
N GLU A 347 1.64 -24.37 11.43
CA GLU A 347 1.71 -25.80 11.77
C GLU A 347 2.98 -26.46 11.22
N ARG A 348 3.37 -26.12 9.98
CA ARG A 348 4.60 -26.64 9.36
C ARG A 348 5.86 -26.21 10.10
N LEU A 349 5.94 -24.94 10.51
CA LEU A 349 7.10 -24.42 11.22
C LEU A 349 7.19 -25.00 12.64
N HIS A 350 6.05 -25.22 13.30
CA HIS A 350 6.01 -25.82 14.63
C HIS A 350 6.57 -27.27 14.65
N VAL A 351 6.33 -28.04 13.58
CA VAL A 351 6.84 -29.42 13.45
C VAL A 351 8.35 -29.47 13.22
N ARG A 352 8.94 -28.43 12.60
CA ARG A 352 10.37 -28.43 12.29
C ARG A 352 11.28 -28.37 13.50
N GLY A 353 10.84 -27.83 14.65
CA GLY A 353 11.63 -27.72 15.88
C GLY A 353 12.96 -26.94 15.68
N VAL A 354 13.47 -26.36 16.71
CA VAL A 354 14.84 -25.79 16.71
C VAL A 354 15.75 -26.85 17.32
N GLU A 355 16.54 -27.56 16.51
CA GLU A 355 17.64 -28.36 17.02
C GLU A 355 18.73 -27.41 17.52
N SER A 356 19.31 -27.71 18.68
CA SER A 356 20.41 -26.93 19.22
C SER A 356 21.65 -27.16 18.34
N PRO A 357 22.32 -26.12 17.85
CA PRO A 357 23.50 -26.30 16.99
C PRO A 357 24.60 -27.06 17.76
N ALA A 358 25.39 -27.85 17.00
CA ALA A 358 26.55 -28.55 17.57
C ALA A 358 27.47 -27.55 18.26
N ASP A 359 28.04 -27.97 19.41
CA ASP A 359 28.88 -27.10 20.20
C ASP A 359 30.30 -27.02 19.58
N VAL A 360 30.50 -25.95 18.80
CA VAL A 360 31.82 -25.65 18.18
C VAL A 360 32.89 -25.40 19.25
N ALA A 361 32.54 -24.84 20.39
CA ALA A 361 33.50 -24.55 21.46
C ALA A 361 34.06 -25.83 22.10
N ASP A 362 33.24 -26.87 22.21
CA ASP A 362 33.74 -28.18 22.66
C ASP A 362 34.65 -28.83 21.60
N ALA A 363 34.31 -28.73 20.33
CA ALA A 363 35.17 -29.22 19.26
C ALA A 363 36.52 -28.45 19.19
N GLU A 364 36.50 -27.14 19.39
CA GLU A 364 37.70 -26.30 19.45
C GLU A 364 38.60 -26.71 20.59
N ARG A 365 38.05 -26.91 21.80
CA ARG A 365 38.79 -27.38 22.96
C ARG A 365 39.41 -28.78 22.73
N LEU A 366 38.66 -29.74 22.15
CA LEU A 366 39.16 -31.06 21.84
C LEU A 366 40.28 -31.03 20.82
N TYR A 367 40.21 -30.12 19.85
CA TYR A 367 41.25 -29.89 18.86
C TYR A 367 42.52 -29.31 19.50
N GLU A 368 42.39 -28.33 20.40
CA GLU A 368 43.51 -27.69 21.10
C GLU A 368 44.30 -28.68 22.01
N ILE A 369 43.60 -29.61 22.66
CA ILE A 369 44.25 -30.64 23.52
C ILE A 369 44.70 -31.87 22.72
N GLY A 370 44.46 -31.90 21.38
CA GLY A 370 44.88 -32.96 20.49
C GLY A 370 44.05 -34.25 20.54
N GLU A 371 42.86 -34.21 21.16
CA GLU A 371 41.89 -35.33 21.15
C GLU A 371 41.07 -35.40 19.89
N LEU A 372 40.98 -34.30 19.15
CA LEU A 372 40.33 -34.23 17.84
C LEU A 372 41.35 -33.85 16.79
N ASP A 373 41.38 -34.57 15.67
CA ASP A 373 42.28 -34.23 14.55
C ASP A 373 41.77 -33.03 13.74
N ALA A 374 42.64 -32.50 12.90
CA ALA A 374 42.33 -31.30 12.11
C ALA A 374 41.16 -31.50 11.15
N ALA A 375 41.05 -32.65 10.53
CA ALA A 375 39.98 -32.97 9.60
C ALA A 375 38.64 -33.13 10.32
N GLY A 376 38.65 -33.82 11.47
CA GLY A 376 37.49 -33.96 12.33
C GLY A 376 36.97 -32.63 12.87
N TYR A 377 37.89 -31.75 13.32
CA TYR A 377 37.49 -30.40 13.76
C TYR A 377 36.83 -29.58 12.67
N VAL A 378 37.42 -29.49 11.46
CA VAL A 378 36.82 -28.79 10.32
C VAL A 378 35.46 -29.39 9.95
N GLY A 379 35.32 -30.72 9.99
CA GLY A 379 34.06 -31.41 9.76
C GLY A 379 32.97 -31.08 10.80
N VAL A 380 33.35 -30.91 12.09
CA VAL A 380 32.39 -30.47 13.11
C VAL A 380 31.98 -29.02 12.90
N VAL A 381 32.92 -28.12 12.57
CA VAL A 381 32.63 -26.73 12.26
C VAL A 381 31.66 -26.63 11.06
N HIS A 382 31.88 -27.34 9.96
CA HIS A 382 31.00 -27.34 8.80
C HIS A 382 29.59 -27.82 9.15
N ARG A 383 29.48 -28.85 9.99
CA ARG A 383 28.20 -29.38 10.45
C ARG A 383 27.46 -28.35 11.31
N ALA A 384 28.14 -27.71 12.25
CA ALA A 384 27.56 -26.64 13.08
C ALA A 384 27.11 -25.45 12.26
N LEU A 385 27.87 -25.08 11.22
CA LEU A 385 27.45 -24.01 10.30
C LEU A 385 26.19 -24.38 9.51
N ALA A 386 26.04 -25.65 9.07
CA ALA A 386 24.83 -26.14 8.38
C ALA A 386 23.59 -26.12 9.29
N GLU A 387 23.76 -26.53 10.54
CA GLU A 387 22.69 -26.47 11.56
C GLU A 387 22.32 -25.00 11.87
N ALA A 388 23.32 -24.13 12.03
CA ALA A 388 23.11 -22.70 12.25
C ALA A 388 22.41 -22.03 11.06
N GLN A 389 22.73 -22.39 9.82
CA GLN A 389 22.04 -21.92 8.62
C GLN A 389 20.57 -22.36 8.60
N THR A 390 20.32 -23.63 8.95
CA THR A 390 18.94 -24.15 9.06
C THR A 390 18.15 -23.40 10.13
N SER A 391 18.75 -23.16 11.29
CA SER A 391 18.18 -22.37 12.38
C SER A 391 17.93 -20.92 11.96
N LEU A 392 18.85 -20.29 11.21
CA LEU A 392 18.65 -18.96 10.65
C LEU A 392 17.40 -18.90 9.78
N ARG A 393 17.26 -19.81 8.81
CA ARG A 393 16.10 -19.86 7.92
C ARG A 393 14.81 -20.05 8.71
N LEU A 394 14.81 -20.94 9.69
CA LEU A 394 13.65 -21.15 10.55
C LEU A 394 13.28 -19.88 11.35
N ARG A 395 14.27 -19.15 11.90
CA ARG A 395 14.02 -17.88 12.59
C ARG A 395 13.43 -16.83 11.66
N ILE A 396 13.97 -16.67 10.45
CA ILE A 396 13.45 -15.73 9.45
C ILE A 396 12.00 -16.10 9.08
N ASP A 397 11.75 -17.38 8.76
CA ASP A 397 10.42 -17.86 8.37
C ASP A 397 9.40 -17.65 9.50
N THR A 398 9.78 -17.97 10.75
CA THR A 398 8.92 -17.79 11.93
C THR A 398 8.62 -16.31 12.18
N ALA A 399 9.62 -15.45 12.09
CA ALA A 399 9.43 -14.01 12.26
C ALA A 399 8.58 -13.41 11.14
N ALA A 400 8.83 -13.81 9.89
CA ALA A 400 8.04 -13.39 8.74
C ALA A 400 6.58 -13.81 8.87
N LEU A 401 6.33 -15.05 9.32
CA LEU A 401 4.99 -15.55 9.58
C LEU A 401 4.29 -14.76 10.69
N ALA A 402 4.99 -14.51 11.82
CA ALA A 402 4.45 -13.74 12.93
C ALA A 402 4.05 -12.32 12.50
N GLU A 403 4.89 -11.65 11.70
CA GLU A 403 4.60 -10.31 11.17
C GLU A 403 3.39 -10.31 10.23
N ARG A 404 3.29 -11.28 9.32
CA ARG A 404 2.15 -11.43 8.42
C ARG A 404 0.85 -11.74 9.18
N MET A 405 0.90 -12.59 10.19
CA MET A 405 -0.26 -12.88 11.04
C MET A 405 -0.69 -11.65 11.84
N LYS A 406 0.26 -10.91 12.39
CA LYS A 406 0.02 -9.67 13.14
C LYS A 406 -0.64 -8.61 12.27
N SER A 407 -0.17 -8.40 11.04
CA SER A 407 -0.75 -7.41 10.12
C SER A 407 -2.22 -7.71 9.78
N ILE A 408 -2.62 -8.99 9.76
CA ILE A 408 -4.02 -9.39 9.53
C ILE A 408 -4.87 -9.13 10.78
N VAL A 409 -4.35 -9.45 11.97
CA VAL A 409 -5.12 -9.41 13.23
C VAL A 409 -5.28 -8.00 13.77
N GLU A 410 -4.25 -7.14 13.63
CA GLU A 410 -4.30 -5.77 14.11
C GLU A 410 -5.48 -5.01 13.50
N GLY A 411 -6.49 -4.71 14.32
CA GLY A 411 -7.71 -3.98 13.98
C GLY A 411 -8.85 -4.81 13.39
N MET A 412 -8.82 -6.14 13.50
CA MET A 412 -10.02 -6.95 13.43
C MET A 412 -10.63 -7.06 14.84
N SER A 413 -11.95 -6.84 14.95
CA SER A 413 -12.68 -7.19 16.17
C SER A 413 -12.90 -8.70 16.23
N PHE A 414 -12.90 -9.26 17.44
CA PHE A 414 -13.28 -10.65 17.65
C PHE A 414 -14.81 -10.79 17.56
N LYS A 415 -15.30 -11.95 17.06
CA LYS A 415 -16.72 -12.28 17.12
C LYS A 415 -17.13 -12.36 18.59
N GLY A 416 -17.90 -11.39 19.08
CA GLY A 416 -18.45 -11.40 20.44
C GLY A 416 -18.14 -10.19 21.30
N GLU A 417 -17.47 -9.15 20.77
CA GLU A 417 -17.39 -7.82 21.39
C GLU A 417 -18.42 -6.85 20.81
#